data_4aaa0d4e26a43b456fc2527c6f721465
#
_entry.id   4aaa0d4e26a43b456fc2527c6f721465
#
_cell.length_a   1.000
_cell.length_b   1.000
_cell.length_c   1.000
_cell.angle_alpha   90.00
_cell.angle_beta   90.00
_cell.angle_gamma   90.00
#
_symmetry.space_group_name_H-M   'P 1'
#
loop_
_entity.id
_entity.type
_entity.pdbx_description
1 polymer ?
#
loop_
_entity_poly.entity_id
_entity_poly.type
_entity_poly.pdbx_seq_one_letter_code
_entity_poly.pdbx_strand_id
1 'polypeptide(L)'
;PWFEGGNTDPWDHVESAMALAVGGLRAEAERAYGWLVGVQRPDGSFADAMRDGEVVDPISDANHVAYMACGVWHHYLLTGDRGFLESMWPAVQNAVHFVLGLQQPEGHILWKRDPDGTPGDHALLTGSSCTYLSLRCALAIAHELGLERPDWELSVGSLRHALVRLPHLFAKKDRFSMDWYYPVLGGVLSG
;
A
#
# COMPACT_ATOMS: atom_id res chain seq x y z
N PRO A 1 1.13 5.80 -15.33
CA PRO A 1 0.68 4.91 -16.40
C PRO A 1 -0.74 5.25 -16.80
N TRP A 2 -1.08 4.88 -18.03
CA TRP A 2 -2.39 5.15 -18.58
C TRP A 2 -3.01 3.83 -19.01
N PHE A 3 -4.14 3.48 -18.41
CA PHE A 3 -4.98 2.40 -18.93
C PHE A 3 -5.69 2.81 -20.21
N GLU A 4 -6.23 1.84 -20.93
CA GLU A 4 -7.24 2.11 -21.92
C GLU A 4 -8.35 2.95 -21.27
N GLY A 5 -8.58 4.18 -21.77
CA GLY A 5 -9.45 5.16 -21.14
C GLY A 5 -8.75 6.24 -20.31
N GLY A 6 -7.41 6.19 -20.16
CA GLY A 6 -6.60 7.25 -19.58
C GLY A 6 -6.59 7.35 -18.04
N ASN A 7 -7.11 6.35 -17.33
CA ASN A 7 -7.07 6.33 -15.86
C ASN A 7 -5.70 5.90 -15.33
N THR A 8 -5.37 6.37 -14.14
CA THR A 8 -4.28 5.84 -13.30
C THR A 8 -4.79 5.68 -11.88
N ASP A 9 -4.33 4.65 -11.19
CA ASP A 9 -4.51 4.44 -9.76
C ASP A 9 -3.15 4.42 -9.04
N PRO A 10 -3.12 4.55 -7.71
CA PRO A 10 -1.87 4.58 -6.95
C PRO A 10 -1.05 3.30 -7.07
N TRP A 11 -1.69 2.13 -7.17
CA TRP A 11 -1.01 0.84 -7.29
C TRP A 11 -0.21 0.77 -8.59
N ASP A 12 -0.88 0.89 -9.72
CA ASP A 12 -0.22 0.79 -11.02
C ASP A 12 0.77 1.93 -11.27
N HIS A 13 0.53 3.09 -10.64
CA HIS A 13 1.50 4.19 -10.66
C HIS A 13 2.81 3.80 -9.96
N VAL A 14 2.72 3.17 -8.78
CA VAL A 14 3.89 2.67 -8.05
C VAL A 14 4.58 1.54 -8.82
N GLU A 15 3.84 0.57 -9.38
CA GLU A 15 4.38 -0.50 -10.22
C GLU A 15 5.17 0.06 -11.42
N SER A 16 4.63 1.10 -12.05
CA SER A 16 5.31 1.77 -13.16
C SER A 16 6.58 2.50 -12.71
N ALA A 17 6.56 3.15 -11.54
CA ALA A 17 7.76 3.76 -10.98
C ALA A 17 8.84 2.70 -10.65
N MET A 18 8.44 1.55 -10.11
CA MET A 18 9.33 0.41 -9.87
C MET A 18 9.94 -0.10 -11.18
N ALA A 19 9.13 -0.25 -12.24
CA ALA A 19 9.60 -0.68 -13.56
C ALA A 19 10.59 0.32 -14.18
N LEU A 20 10.33 1.63 -14.07
CA LEU A 20 11.26 2.68 -14.49
C LEU A 20 12.60 2.58 -13.76
N ALA A 21 12.58 2.37 -12.44
CA ALA A 21 13.78 2.23 -11.64
C ALA A 21 14.63 1.01 -12.07
N VAL A 22 13.97 -0.16 -12.27
CA VAL A 22 14.64 -1.38 -12.78
C VAL A 22 15.20 -1.16 -14.18
N GLY A 23 14.52 -0.39 -15.03
CA GLY A 23 14.96 0.00 -16.37
C GLY A 23 16.10 1.03 -16.38
N GLY A 24 16.59 1.47 -15.23
CA GLY A 24 17.67 2.47 -15.12
C GLY A 24 17.20 3.93 -15.27
N LEU A 25 15.89 4.16 -15.38
CA LEU A 25 15.29 5.49 -15.51
C LEU A 25 14.98 6.06 -14.10
N ARG A 26 16.03 6.21 -13.32
CA ARG A 26 15.94 6.60 -11.89
C ARG A 26 15.23 7.95 -11.71
N ALA A 27 15.61 8.97 -12.47
CA ALA A 27 15.04 10.30 -12.35
C ALA A 27 13.53 10.32 -12.68
N GLU A 28 13.10 9.49 -13.64
CA GLU A 28 11.70 9.29 -14.00
C GLU A 28 10.93 8.62 -12.86
N ALA A 29 11.51 7.59 -12.26
CA ALA A 29 10.92 6.90 -11.11
C ALA A 29 10.74 7.86 -9.91
N GLU A 30 11.77 8.65 -9.58
CA GLU A 30 11.70 9.62 -8.49
C GLU A 30 10.68 10.74 -8.76
N ARG A 31 10.53 11.18 -10.02
CA ARG A 31 9.44 12.13 -10.39
C ARG A 31 8.06 11.50 -10.23
N ALA A 32 7.92 10.21 -10.55
CA ALA A 32 6.65 9.50 -10.34
C ALA A 32 6.28 9.42 -8.85
N TYR A 33 7.23 9.11 -7.97
CA TYR A 33 6.99 9.16 -6.52
C TYR A 33 6.70 10.58 -6.03
N GLY A 34 7.41 11.60 -6.53
CA GLY A 34 7.15 13.01 -6.21
C GLY A 34 5.73 13.45 -6.60
N TRP A 35 5.22 12.98 -7.74
CA TRP A 35 3.83 13.23 -8.14
C TRP A 35 2.85 12.58 -7.17
N LEU A 36 3.09 11.31 -6.77
CA LEU A 36 2.23 10.61 -5.82
C LEU A 36 2.16 11.34 -4.48
N VAL A 37 3.30 11.82 -3.97
CA VAL A 37 3.32 12.69 -2.76
C VAL A 37 2.48 13.94 -2.95
N GLY A 38 2.54 14.57 -4.12
CA GLY A 38 1.80 15.79 -4.44
C GLY A 38 0.27 15.61 -4.48
N VAL A 39 -0.21 14.39 -4.72
CA VAL A 39 -1.66 14.07 -4.75
C VAL A 39 -2.14 13.36 -3.49
N GLN A 40 -1.26 13.10 -2.51
CA GLN A 40 -1.65 12.54 -1.22
C GLN A 40 -2.58 13.49 -0.47
N ARG A 41 -3.69 12.98 0.01
CA ARG A 41 -4.66 13.73 0.80
C ARG A 41 -4.16 13.99 2.23
N PRO A 42 -4.70 15.00 2.93
CA PRO A 42 -4.28 15.33 4.30
C PRO A 42 -4.45 14.20 5.31
N ASP A 43 -5.35 13.24 5.06
CA ASP A 43 -5.55 12.05 5.89
C ASP A 43 -4.59 10.89 5.56
N GLY A 44 -3.67 11.12 4.62
CA GLY A 44 -2.69 10.13 4.16
C GLY A 44 -3.18 9.23 3.02
N SER A 45 -4.44 9.34 2.61
CA SER A 45 -5.03 8.53 1.54
C SER A 45 -4.70 9.06 0.14
N PHE A 46 -5.09 8.27 -0.86
CA PHE A 46 -5.13 8.64 -2.27
C PHE A 46 -6.53 8.40 -2.82
N ALA A 47 -6.88 9.09 -3.91
CA ALA A 47 -8.02 8.70 -4.73
C ALA A 47 -7.74 7.37 -5.43
N ASP A 48 -8.76 6.53 -5.55
CA ASP A 48 -8.63 5.21 -6.19
C ASP A 48 -8.35 5.31 -7.68
N ALA A 49 -8.94 6.31 -8.35
CA ALA A 49 -8.61 6.57 -9.75
C ALA A 49 -8.56 8.06 -10.07
N MET A 50 -7.62 8.42 -10.94
CA MET A 50 -7.43 9.75 -11.49
C MET A 50 -7.32 9.69 -13.02
N ARG A 51 -7.75 10.77 -13.69
CA ARG A 51 -7.60 10.97 -15.14
C ARG A 51 -7.22 12.43 -15.41
N ASP A 52 -6.16 12.64 -16.19
CA ASP A 52 -5.67 13.97 -16.56
C ASP A 52 -5.46 14.92 -15.35
N GLY A 53 -5.09 14.35 -14.20
CA GLY A 53 -4.92 15.11 -12.94
C GLY A 53 -6.19 15.30 -12.12
N GLU A 54 -7.35 14.90 -12.65
CA GLU A 54 -8.64 15.01 -11.96
C GLU A 54 -9.03 13.68 -11.30
N VAL A 55 -9.69 13.75 -10.15
CA VAL A 55 -10.21 12.59 -9.45
C VAL A 55 -11.45 12.07 -10.16
N VAL A 56 -11.44 10.80 -10.59
CA VAL A 56 -12.59 10.11 -11.21
C VAL A 56 -13.23 9.10 -10.28
N ASP A 57 -12.46 8.46 -9.40
CA ASP A 57 -12.99 7.68 -8.28
C ASP A 57 -12.41 8.20 -6.97
N PRO A 58 -13.23 8.83 -6.13
CA PRO A 58 -12.75 9.47 -4.90
C PRO A 58 -12.60 8.52 -3.70
N ILE A 59 -13.01 7.26 -3.79
CA ILE A 59 -12.78 6.30 -2.69
C ILE A 59 -11.28 6.14 -2.41
N SER A 60 -10.93 5.52 -1.31
CA SER A 60 -9.54 5.21 -0.97
C SER A 60 -9.43 3.72 -0.66
N ASP A 61 -8.86 2.93 -1.57
CA ASP A 61 -8.54 1.52 -1.33
C ASP A 61 -7.33 1.42 -0.39
N ALA A 62 -7.49 0.68 0.70
CA ALA A 62 -6.46 0.52 1.73
C ALA A 62 -5.17 -0.11 1.18
N ASN A 63 -5.31 -1.05 0.24
CA ASN A 63 -4.18 -1.71 -0.39
C ASN A 63 -3.42 -0.76 -1.34
N HIS A 64 -4.14 0.01 -2.18
CA HIS A 64 -3.54 1.01 -3.06
C HIS A 64 -2.78 2.07 -2.26
N VAL A 65 -3.34 2.53 -1.15
CA VAL A 65 -2.68 3.49 -0.25
C VAL A 65 -1.43 2.90 0.39
N ALA A 66 -1.51 1.67 0.90
CA ALA A 66 -0.37 1.00 1.53
C ALA A 66 0.80 0.76 0.57
N TYR A 67 0.52 0.52 -0.71
CA TYR A 67 1.50 0.05 -1.69
C TYR A 67 2.62 1.04 -1.98
N MET A 68 2.43 2.31 -1.66
CA MET A 68 3.49 3.32 -1.68
C MET A 68 4.74 2.86 -0.90
N ALA A 69 4.56 2.19 0.24
CA ALA A 69 5.67 1.71 1.05
C ALA A 69 6.49 0.61 0.34
N CYS A 70 5.82 -0.27 -0.44
CA CYS A 70 6.50 -1.25 -1.28
C CYS A 70 7.39 -0.57 -2.31
N GLY A 71 6.85 0.39 -3.04
CA GLY A 71 7.61 1.11 -4.07
C GLY A 71 8.80 1.87 -3.51
N VAL A 72 8.62 2.60 -2.41
CA VAL A 72 9.69 3.37 -1.76
C VAL A 72 10.80 2.44 -1.25
N TRP A 73 10.44 1.33 -0.61
CA TRP A 73 11.42 0.33 -0.17
C TRP A 73 12.15 -0.34 -1.33
N HIS A 74 11.43 -0.72 -2.39
CA HIS A 74 12.01 -1.27 -3.61
C HIS A 74 13.03 -0.30 -4.25
N HIS A 75 12.69 0.98 -4.35
CA HIS A 75 13.59 1.99 -4.89
C HIS A 75 14.87 2.10 -4.05
N TYR A 76 14.75 2.11 -2.72
CA TYR A 76 15.90 2.11 -1.82
C TYR A 76 16.77 0.87 -1.99
N LEU A 77 16.19 -0.32 -2.10
CA LEU A 77 16.96 -1.55 -2.33
C LEU A 77 17.76 -1.54 -3.64
N LEU A 78 17.25 -0.85 -4.67
CA LEU A 78 17.95 -0.72 -5.95
C LEU A 78 19.05 0.34 -5.92
N THR A 79 18.84 1.43 -5.20
CA THR A 79 19.69 2.63 -5.31
C THR A 79 20.61 2.85 -4.12
N GLY A 80 20.26 2.33 -2.95
CA GLY A 80 20.91 2.65 -1.68
C GLY A 80 20.73 4.12 -1.24
N ASP A 81 19.82 4.86 -1.88
CA ASP A 81 19.64 6.28 -1.63
C ASP A 81 18.83 6.55 -0.35
N ARG A 82 19.57 6.76 0.74
CA ARG A 82 18.98 7.11 2.04
C ARG A 82 18.30 8.48 2.02
N GLY A 83 18.81 9.44 1.24
CA GLY A 83 18.20 10.77 1.11
C GLY A 83 16.79 10.69 0.48
N PHE A 84 16.64 9.85 -0.55
CA PHE A 84 15.32 9.55 -1.11
C PHE A 84 14.40 8.92 -0.04
N LEU A 85 14.90 7.92 0.69
CA LEU A 85 14.13 7.24 1.74
C LEU A 85 13.63 8.24 2.80
N GLU A 86 14.52 9.12 3.29
CA GLU A 86 14.19 10.18 4.25
C GLU A 86 13.14 11.17 3.70
N SER A 87 13.26 11.54 2.43
CA SER A 87 12.31 12.45 1.78
C SER A 87 10.91 11.86 1.62
N MET A 88 10.80 10.54 1.40
CA MET A 88 9.52 9.83 1.23
C MET A 88 8.86 9.43 2.55
N TRP A 89 9.62 9.41 3.65
CA TRP A 89 9.13 8.93 4.94
C TRP A 89 7.84 9.58 5.43
N PRO A 90 7.66 10.92 5.37
CA PRO A 90 6.41 11.54 5.82
C PRO A 90 5.18 11.01 5.08
N ALA A 91 5.29 10.81 3.76
CA ALA A 91 4.19 10.31 2.96
C ALA A 91 3.90 8.81 3.23
N VAL A 92 4.94 7.99 3.39
CA VAL A 92 4.79 6.59 3.82
C VAL A 92 4.12 6.51 5.19
N GLN A 93 4.56 7.34 6.14
CA GLN A 93 3.98 7.36 7.48
C GLN A 93 2.50 7.74 7.47
N ASN A 94 2.12 8.75 6.69
CA ASN A 94 0.72 9.16 6.53
C ASN A 94 -0.13 8.04 5.90
N ALA A 95 0.38 7.39 4.84
CA ALA A 95 -0.29 6.26 4.21
C ALA A 95 -0.53 5.10 5.20
N VAL A 96 0.47 4.75 6.00
CA VAL A 96 0.33 3.71 7.04
C VAL A 96 -0.71 4.12 8.10
N HIS A 97 -0.70 5.37 8.57
CA HIS A 97 -1.69 5.84 9.54
C HIS A 97 -3.12 5.73 9.00
N PHE A 98 -3.34 6.10 7.72
CA PHE A 98 -4.63 5.91 7.07
C PHE A 98 -5.07 4.44 7.09
N VAL A 99 -4.19 3.54 6.66
CA VAL A 99 -4.47 2.11 6.54
C VAL A 99 -4.75 1.48 7.91
N LEU A 100 -3.95 1.80 8.92
CA LEU A 100 -4.16 1.31 10.29
C LEU A 100 -5.43 1.88 10.92
N GLY A 101 -5.90 3.04 10.47
CA GLY A 101 -7.20 3.58 10.84
C GLY A 101 -8.40 2.76 10.34
N LEU A 102 -8.17 1.79 9.44
CA LEU A 102 -9.17 0.83 8.94
C LEU A 102 -9.05 -0.55 9.60
N GLN A 103 -8.03 -0.75 10.45
CA GLN A 103 -7.84 -2.03 11.13
C GLN A 103 -8.91 -2.26 12.20
N GLN A 104 -9.49 -3.45 12.18
CA GLN A 104 -10.52 -3.87 13.14
C GLN A 104 -9.91 -4.57 14.36
N PRO A 105 -10.62 -4.69 15.46
CA PRO A 105 -10.12 -5.34 16.68
C PRO A 105 -9.57 -6.75 16.47
N GLU A 106 -10.14 -7.52 15.54
CA GLU A 106 -9.69 -8.87 15.18
C GLU A 106 -8.43 -8.86 14.30
N GLY A 107 -7.94 -7.69 13.90
CA GLY A 107 -6.70 -7.49 13.15
C GLY A 107 -6.85 -7.37 11.62
N HIS A 108 -8.01 -7.71 11.05
CA HIS A 108 -8.25 -7.50 9.62
C HIS A 108 -8.40 -6.02 9.28
N ILE A 109 -8.13 -5.65 8.02
CA ILE A 109 -8.22 -4.26 7.53
C ILE A 109 -9.36 -4.20 6.52
N LEU A 110 -10.29 -3.25 6.71
CA LEU A 110 -11.37 -2.98 5.76
C LEU A 110 -10.79 -2.45 4.46
N TRP A 111 -11.36 -2.88 3.34
CA TRP A 111 -10.74 -2.69 2.03
C TRP A 111 -10.71 -1.24 1.54
N LYS A 112 -11.63 -0.38 2.03
CA LYS A 112 -11.73 1.01 1.58
C LYS A 112 -12.23 1.97 2.65
N ARG A 113 -12.13 3.26 2.33
CA ARG A 113 -12.89 4.35 2.95
C ARG A 113 -13.56 5.19 1.86
N ASP A 114 -14.83 5.51 2.05
CA ASP A 114 -15.59 6.40 1.19
C ASP A 114 -15.22 7.88 1.43
N PRO A 115 -15.53 8.80 0.48
CA PRO A 115 -15.14 10.22 0.61
C PRO A 115 -15.75 10.94 1.80
N ASP A 116 -16.89 10.45 2.32
CA ASP A 116 -17.54 10.96 3.53
C ASP A 116 -16.91 10.45 4.83
N GLY A 117 -15.85 9.63 4.73
CA GLY A 117 -15.16 9.02 5.86
C GLY A 117 -15.70 7.66 6.28
N THR A 118 -16.80 7.18 5.66
CA THR A 118 -17.36 5.87 5.98
C THR A 118 -16.43 4.75 5.56
N PRO A 119 -16.03 3.83 6.48
CA PRO A 119 -15.24 2.67 6.11
C PRO A 119 -16.08 1.66 5.32
N GLY A 120 -15.44 0.85 4.50
CA GLY A 120 -16.06 -0.31 3.84
C GLY A 120 -16.58 -1.32 4.87
N ASP A 121 -17.41 -2.24 4.42
CA ASP A 121 -18.10 -3.22 5.26
C ASP A 121 -17.45 -4.61 5.30
N HIS A 122 -16.36 -4.81 4.54
CA HIS A 122 -15.65 -6.09 4.46
C HIS A 122 -14.15 -5.92 4.22
N ALA A 123 -13.40 -7.00 4.41
CA ALA A 123 -11.99 -7.11 4.07
C ALA A 123 -11.79 -8.05 2.87
N LEU A 124 -10.75 -7.80 2.08
CA LEU A 124 -10.36 -8.62 0.94
C LEU A 124 -9.09 -9.41 1.28
N LEU A 125 -9.08 -10.72 1.02
CA LEU A 125 -7.91 -11.57 1.30
C LEU A 125 -6.69 -11.12 0.48
N THR A 126 -6.88 -10.90 -0.82
CA THR A 126 -5.83 -10.40 -1.73
C THR A 126 -5.30 -9.04 -1.25
N GLY A 127 -6.19 -8.05 -1.10
CA GLY A 127 -5.81 -6.69 -0.68
C GLY A 127 -5.12 -6.68 0.69
N SER A 128 -5.65 -7.44 1.67
CA SER A 128 -5.03 -7.54 3.00
C SER A 128 -3.67 -8.24 2.98
N SER A 129 -3.46 -9.21 2.07
CA SER A 129 -2.15 -9.86 1.90
C SER A 129 -1.11 -8.90 1.34
N CYS A 130 -1.48 -8.07 0.36
CA CYS A 130 -0.62 -7.01 -0.16
C CYS A 130 -0.38 -5.91 0.87
N THR A 131 -1.41 -5.51 1.61
CA THR A 131 -1.28 -4.55 2.71
C THR A 131 -0.29 -5.07 3.78
N TYR A 132 -0.34 -6.37 4.09
CA TYR A 132 0.64 -6.97 5.00
C TYR A 132 2.09 -6.81 4.48
N LEU A 133 2.34 -7.09 3.20
CA LEU A 133 3.65 -6.86 2.58
C LEU A 133 4.05 -5.38 2.66
N SER A 134 3.14 -4.47 2.31
CA SER A 134 3.36 -3.02 2.33
C SER A 134 3.71 -2.51 3.71
N LEU A 135 3.01 -2.95 4.76
CA LEU A 135 3.32 -2.59 6.14
C LEU A 135 4.68 -3.14 6.61
N ARG A 136 5.08 -4.33 6.14
CA ARG A 136 6.43 -4.85 6.39
C ARG A 136 7.51 -4.01 5.70
N CYS A 137 7.26 -3.53 4.48
CA CYS A 137 8.15 -2.59 3.81
C CYS A 137 8.25 -1.27 4.59
N ALA A 138 7.13 -0.75 5.10
CA ALA A 138 7.11 0.45 5.93
C ALA A 138 7.92 0.26 7.23
N LEU A 139 7.83 -0.90 7.88
CA LEU A 139 8.67 -1.24 9.05
C LEU A 139 10.16 -1.33 8.68
N ALA A 140 10.49 -1.89 7.51
CA ALA A 140 11.87 -1.95 7.03
C ALA A 140 12.43 -0.54 6.77
N ILE A 141 11.62 0.37 6.19
CA ILE A 141 11.97 1.79 6.02
C ILE A 141 12.21 2.44 7.39
N ALA A 142 11.31 2.27 8.35
CA ALA A 142 11.45 2.83 9.69
C ALA A 142 12.75 2.34 10.36
N HIS A 143 13.02 1.05 10.31
CA HIS A 143 14.24 0.44 10.85
C HIS A 143 15.51 1.02 10.19
N GLU A 144 15.53 1.14 8.87
CA GLU A 144 16.65 1.73 8.13
C GLU A 144 16.90 3.20 8.52
N LEU A 145 15.82 3.92 8.84
CA LEU A 145 15.91 5.31 9.33
C LEU A 145 16.26 5.41 10.82
N GLY A 146 16.36 4.29 11.53
CA GLY A 146 16.61 4.25 12.98
C GLY A 146 15.40 4.62 13.82
N LEU A 147 14.20 4.41 13.29
CA LEU A 147 12.93 4.71 13.96
C LEU A 147 12.26 3.42 14.44
N GLU A 148 11.90 3.39 15.72
CA GLU A 148 11.14 2.27 16.29
C GLU A 148 9.63 2.51 16.14
N ARG A 149 8.90 1.49 15.69
CA ARG A 149 7.44 1.54 15.48
C ARG A 149 6.75 0.30 16.05
N PRO A 150 6.80 0.12 17.38
CA PRO A 150 6.18 -1.04 18.04
C PRO A 150 4.66 -1.09 17.83
N ASP A 151 4.03 0.05 17.65
CA ASP A 151 2.62 0.18 17.29
C ASP A 151 2.31 -0.49 15.93
N TRP A 152 3.17 -0.27 14.94
CA TRP A 152 3.02 -0.90 13.62
C TRP A 152 3.35 -2.40 13.65
N GLU A 153 4.36 -2.80 14.42
CA GLU A 153 4.70 -4.22 14.60
C GLU A 153 3.52 -5.02 15.18
N LEU A 154 2.85 -4.48 16.19
CA LEU A 154 1.65 -5.08 16.74
C LEU A 154 0.52 -5.19 15.71
N SER A 155 0.29 -4.12 14.96
CA SER A 155 -0.73 -4.07 13.90
C SER A 155 -0.45 -5.09 12.79
N VAL A 156 0.79 -5.21 12.34
CA VAL A 156 1.22 -6.20 11.34
C VAL A 156 1.06 -7.63 11.89
N GLY A 157 1.40 -7.86 13.15
CA GLY A 157 1.20 -9.15 13.82
C GLY A 157 -0.28 -9.54 13.89
N SER A 158 -1.15 -8.58 14.23
CA SER A 158 -2.60 -8.77 14.28
C SER A 158 -3.19 -9.06 12.90
N LEU A 159 -2.76 -8.32 11.87
CA LEU A 159 -3.19 -8.57 10.49
C LEU A 159 -2.76 -9.97 10.01
N ARG A 160 -1.51 -10.37 10.29
CA ARG A 160 -1.05 -11.72 9.97
C ARG A 160 -1.87 -12.79 10.68
N HIS A 161 -2.19 -12.58 11.97
CA HIS A 161 -3.05 -13.49 12.71
C HIS A 161 -4.42 -13.64 12.04
N ALA A 162 -5.06 -12.52 11.67
CA ALA A 162 -6.36 -12.54 10.97
C ALA A 162 -6.26 -13.31 9.65
N LEU A 163 -5.26 -13.02 8.82
CA LEU A 163 -5.06 -13.67 7.52
C LEU A 163 -4.89 -15.20 7.63
N VAL A 164 -4.16 -15.67 8.65
CA VAL A 164 -3.82 -17.10 8.82
C VAL A 164 -4.88 -17.87 9.60
N ARG A 165 -5.50 -17.23 10.60
CA ARG A 165 -6.35 -17.92 11.59
C ARG A 165 -7.84 -17.60 11.49
N LEU A 166 -8.20 -16.50 10.85
CA LEU A 166 -9.57 -16.00 10.80
C LEU A 166 -10.05 -15.78 9.35
N PRO A 167 -9.94 -16.78 8.45
CA PRO A 167 -10.25 -16.61 7.02
C PRO A 167 -11.72 -16.22 6.78
N HIS A 168 -12.61 -16.48 7.75
CA HIS A 168 -14.03 -16.12 7.67
C HIS A 168 -14.29 -14.60 7.74
N LEU A 169 -13.29 -13.79 8.14
CA LEU A 169 -13.37 -12.32 8.15
C LEU A 169 -13.21 -11.70 6.77
N PHE A 170 -12.75 -12.48 5.79
CA PHE A 170 -12.52 -11.98 4.44
C PHE A 170 -13.64 -12.39 3.49
N ALA A 171 -13.98 -11.50 2.57
CA ALA A 171 -15.01 -11.77 1.57
C ALA A 171 -14.61 -12.97 0.71
N LYS A 172 -15.56 -13.91 0.52
CA LYS A 172 -15.33 -15.10 -0.31
C LYS A 172 -15.25 -14.72 -1.77
N LYS A 173 -14.08 -14.93 -2.36
CA LYS A 173 -13.77 -14.66 -3.77
C LYS A 173 -13.04 -15.83 -4.44
N ASP A 174 -13.42 -17.07 -4.12
CA ASP A 174 -12.74 -18.33 -4.50
C ASP A 174 -12.55 -18.48 -6.02
N ARG A 175 -13.34 -17.76 -6.82
CA ARG A 175 -13.22 -17.74 -8.28
C ARG A 175 -12.04 -16.91 -8.81
N PHE A 176 -11.42 -16.08 -7.97
CA PHE A 176 -10.29 -15.25 -8.37
C PHE A 176 -8.99 -15.89 -7.93
N SER A 177 -8.09 -16.13 -8.88
CA SER A 177 -6.78 -16.76 -8.62
C SER A 177 -5.91 -15.95 -7.64
N MET A 178 -6.12 -14.65 -7.55
CA MET A 178 -5.37 -13.77 -6.65
C MET A 178 -5.51 -14.16 -5.17
N ASP A 179 -6.69 -14.61 -4.73
CA ASP A 179 -6.88 -15.07 -3.35
C ASP A 179 -6.07 -16.34 -3.03
N TRP A 180 -5.57 -17.05 -4.03
CA TRP A 180 -4.78 -18.27 -3.84
C TRP A 180 -3.29 -18.00 -3.69
N TYR A 181 -2.73 -17.05 -4.45
CA TYR A 181 -1.29 -16.84 -4.46
C TYR A 181 -0.82 -15.58 -3.72
N TYR A 182 -1.65 -14.55 -3.55
CA TYR A 182 -1.22 -13.33 -2.85
C TYR A 182 -0.84 -13.55 -1.38
N PRO A 183 -1.47 -14.45 -0.60
CA PRO A 183 -0.98 -14.78 0.74
C PRO A 183 0.45 -15.32 0.76
N VAL A 184 0.87 -16.03 -0.30
CA VAL A 184 2.26 -16.51 -0.48
C VAL A 184 3.17 -15.36 -0.94
N LEU A 185 2.78 -14.62 -1.99
CA LEU A 185 3.54 -13.48 -2.50
C LEU A 185 3.75 -12.40 -1.43
N GLY A 186 2.73 -12.10 -0.65
CA GLY A 186 2.80 -11.14 0.46
C GLY A 186 3.62 -11.63 1.66
N GLY A 187 4.08 -12.91 1.64
CA GLY A 187 4.84 -13.50 2.74
C GLY A 187 4.02 -13.76 4.01
N VAL A 188 2.69 -13.83 3.89
CA VAL A 188 1.77 -14.22 4.98
C VAL A 188 1.95 -15.69 5.31
N LEU A 189 2.00 -16.52 4.25
CA LEU A 189 2.23 -17.96 4.32
C LEU A 189 3.65 -18.24 3.84
N SER A 190 4.38 -19.00 4.63
CA SER A 190 5.65 -19.64 4.23
C SER A 190 5.36 -21.06 3.78
N GLY A 191 5.88 -21.48 2.62
CA GLY A 191 5.84 -22.85 2.16
C GLY A 191 6.65 -23.80 3.04
#